data_caf105a95318ee536e721f2cd8e2bf25
#
_entry.id   caf105a95318ee536e721f2cd8e2bf25
#
_cell.length_a   1.000
_cell.length_b   1.000
_cell.length_c   1.000
_cell.angle_alpha   90.00
_cell.angle_beta   90.00
_cell.angle_gamma   90.00
#
_symmetry.space_group_name_H-M   'P 1'
#
loop_
_entity.id
_entity.type
_entity.pdbx_description
1 polymer ?
#
loop_
_entity_poly.entity_id
_entity_poly.type
_entity_poly.pdbx_seq_one_letter_code
_entity_poly.pdbx_strand_id
1 'polypeptide(L)'
;EAMLRAEGFPVSRLFMEGLAAVWSVWYVPQAIRTSLSLLIALNPKDEYPEARRLRRHFVLHLGGTNTGKTYAGFQRLKQARSGVYLAPLRLLALEAQETLLEAGVDCSLTTGEEEDSRTWDTHTAATAEKLDMRRYYDVAVIDECQMISDGQRGYAWTRAILGVLSPEV
;
A
#
# COMPACT_ATOMS: atom_id res chain seq x y z
N GLU A 1 -25.63 31.86 -6.51
CA GLU A 1 -25.61 33.32 -6.23
C GLU A 1 -25.91 34.12 -7.50
N ALA A 2 -25.19 33.89 -8.61
CA ALA A 2 -25.40 34.60 -9.86
C ALA A 2 -26.84 34.43 -10.42
N MET A 3 -27.40 33.22 -10.32
CA MET A 3 -28.75 32.92 -10.81
C MET A 3 -29.82 33.65 -9.98
N LEU A 4 -29.68 33.68 -8.65
CA LEU A 4 -30.62 34.37 -7.75
C LEU A 4 -30.56 35.89 -7.90
N ARG A 5 -29.38 36.44 -8.21
CA ARG A 5 -29.23 37.88 -8.53
C ARG A 5 -29.84 38.25 -9.88
N ALA A 6 -29.73 37.35 -10.85
CA ALA A 6 -30.34 37.59 -12.16
C ALA A 6 -31.88 37.66 -12.11
N GLU A 7 -32.51 36.99 -11.16
CA GLU A 7 -33.98 37.03 -10.95
C GLU A 7 -34.45 38.16 -10.00
N GLY A 8 -33.53 39.02 -9.54
CA GLY A 8 -33.86 40.20 -8.74
C GLY A 8 -34.21 39.92 -7.27
N PHE A 9 -33.91 38.69 -6.79
CA PHE A 9 -34.13 38.34 -5.40
C PHE A 9 -33.07 38.97 -4.47
N PRO A 10 -33.44 39.64 -3.37
CA PRO A 10 -32.48 40.14 -2.41
C PRO A 10 -31.88 38.98 -1.61
N VAL A 11 -30.71 38.56 -2.00
CA VAL A 11 -29.99 37.49 -1.29
C VAL A 11 -29.34 38.07 -0.05
N SER A 12 -29.98 37.88 1.11
CA SER A 12 -29.42 38.34 2.37
C SER A 12 -28.20 37.45 2.76
N ARG A 13 -27.28 38.05 3.53
CA ARG A 13 -26.13 37.32 4.08
C ARG A 13 -26.56 36.09 4.88
N LEU A 14 -27.60 36.19 5.70
CA LEU A 14 -28.19 35.11 6.48
C LEU A 14 -28.67 33.94 5.59
N PHE A 15 -29.29 34.26 4.45
CA PHE A 15 -29.71 33.21 3.49
C PHE A 15 -28.52 32.47 2.89
N MET A 16 -27.46 33.19 2.55
CA MET A 16 -26.23 32.57 1.99
C MET A 16 -25.49 31.75 3.03
N GLU A 17 -25.42 32.21 4.28
CA GLU A 17 -24.84 31.45 5.38
C GLU A 17 -25.66 30.20 5.70
N GLY A 18 -26.99 30.28 5.67
CA GLY A 18 -27.89 29.12 5.80
C GLY A 18 -27.71 28.10 4.66
N LEU A 19 -27.66 28.57 3.41
CA LEU A 19 -27.39 27.71 2.27
C LEU A 19 -26.03 27.02 2.36
N ALA A 20 -24.98 27.76 2.75
CA ALA A 20 -23.65 27.19 2.94
C ALA A 20 -23.62 26.14 4.04
N ALA A 21 -24.34 26.36 5.14
CA ALA A 21 -24.46 25.40 6.23
C ALA A 21 -25.17 24.09 5.75
N VAL A 22 -26.33 24.22 5.09
CA VAL A 22 -27.03 23.06 4.53
C VAL A 22 -26.17 22.32 3.51
N TRP A 23 -25.49 23.06 2.64
CA TRP A 23 -24.59 22.48 1.64
C TRP A 23 -23.45 21.68 2.27
N SER A 24 -22.77 22.26 3.27
CA SER A 24 -21.63 21.62 3.93
C SER A 24 -22.02 20.40 4.78
N VAL A 25 -23.17 20.47 5.47
CA VAL A 25 -23.60 19.41 6.40
C VAL A 25 -24.33 18.28 5.68
N TRP A 26 -25.05 18.57 4.62
CA TRP A 26 -25.91 17.57 3.97
C TRP A 26 -25.40 17.14 2.59
N TYR A 27 -25.11 18.08 1.70
CA TYR A 27 -24.76 17.77 0.31
C TYR A 27 -23.31 17.28 0.14
N VAL A 28 -22.34 17.97 0.76
CA VAL A 28 -20.92 17.61 0.63
C VAL A 28 -20.62 16.20 1.15
N PRO A 29 -21.12 15.77 2.32
CA PRO A 29 -20.90 14.42 2.80
C PRO A 29 -21.51 13.35 1.88
N GLN A 30 -22.68 13.63 1.28
CA GLN A 30 -23.29 12.70 0.32
C GLN A 30 -22.49 12.61 -0.99
N ALA A 31 -22.04 13.74 -1.51
CA ALA A 31 -21.20 13.78 -2.72
C ALA A 31 -19.88 13.03 -2.50
N ILE A 32 -19.23 13.24 -1.33
CA ILE A 32 -18.02 12.52 -0.94
C ILE A 32 -18.31 11.02 -0.83
N ARG A 33 -19.39 10.62 -0.15
CA ARG A 33 -19.77 9.21 -0.01
C ARG A 33 -20.00 8.54 -1.37
N THR A 34 -20.73 9.22 -2.27
CA THR A 34 -20.96 8.72 -3.63
C THR A 34 -19.66 8.58 -4.41
N SER A 35 -18.79 9.59 -4.36
CA SER A 35 -17.49 9.54 -5.02
C SER A 35 -16.60 8.42 -4.46
N LEU A 36 -16.56 8.23 -3.14
CA LEU A 36 -15.82 7.14 -2.50
C LEU A 36 -16.39 5.78 -2.89
N SER A 37 -17.72 5.63 -2.95
CA SER A 37 -18.35 4.36 -3.34
C SER A 37 -18.06 3.94 -4.79
N LEU A 38 -17.72 4.91 -5.66
CA LEU A 38 -17.27 4.64 -7.03
C LEU A 38 -15.80 4.22 -7.10
N LEU A 39 -15.01 4.60 -6.10
CA LEU A 39 -13.57 4.29 -6.01
C LEU A 39 -13.28 2.99 -5.25
N ILE A 40 -14.19 2.57 -4.38
CA ILE A 40 -14.04 1.36 -3.58
C ILE A 40 -14.68 0.20 -4.34
N ALA A 41 -13.97 -0.89 -4.50
CA ALA A 41 -14.53 -2.10 -5.08
C ALA A 41 -15.73 -2.59 -4.24
N LEU A 42 -16.89 -2.75 -4.87
CA LEU A 42 -18.11 -3.23 -4.20
C LEU A 42 -17.93 -4.65 -3.64
N ASN A 43 -17.02 -5.39 -4.20
CA ASN A 43 -16.66 -6.72 -3.76
C ASN A 43 -15.15 -6.77 -3.49
N PRO A 44 -14.68 -7.20 -2.32
CA PRO A 44 -13.25 -7.29 -2.01
C PRO A 44 -12.45 -8.13 -3.02
N LYS A 45 -13.10 -9.07 -3.70
CA LYS A 45 -12.45 -9.84 -4.79
C LYS A 45 -12.08 -8.98 -6.00
N ASP A 46 -12.71 -7.83 -6.19
CA ASP A 46 -12.46 -6.94 -7.33
C ASP A 46 -11.37 -5.89 -7.01
N GLU A 47 -10.90 -5.85 -5.77
CA GLU A 47 -9.70 -5.12 -5.41
C GLU A 47 -8.46 -5.80 -5.98
N TYR A 48 -7.46 -4.99 -6.31
CA TYR A 48 -6.16 -5.43 -6.85
C TYR A 48 -6.27 -6.27 -8.16
N PRO A 49 -6.98 -5.77 -9.18
CA PRO A 49 -7.25 -6.54 -10.41
C PRO A 49 -5.96 -6.98 -11.13
N GLU A 50 -4.91 -6.16 -11.08
CA GLU A 50 -3.61 -6.49 -11.69
C GLU A 50 -2.96 -7.72 -11.01
N ALA A 51 -2.91 -7.72 -9.68
CA ALA A 51 -2.35 -8.85 -8.93
C ALA A 51 -3.20 -10.13 -9.11
N ARG A 52 -4.51 -9.99 -9.25
CA ARG A 52 -5.41 -11.14 -9.48
C ARG A 52 -5.29 -11.76 -10.87
N ARG A 53 -4.81 -11.03 -11.86
CA ARG A 53 -4.51 -11.57 -13.20
C ARG A 53 -3.25 -12.43 -13.20
N LEU A 54 -2.37 -12.25 -12.21
CA LEU A 54 -1.17 -13.06 -12.07
C LEU A 54 -1.52 -14.44 -11.49
N ARG A 55 -0.90 -15.47 -12.04
CA ARG A 55 -0.90 -16.78 -11.40
C ARG A 55 0.17 -16.79 -10.32
N ARG A 56 -0.27 -16.50 -9.08
CA ARG A 56 0.63 -16.37 -7.92
C ARG A 56 0.81 -17.68 -7.18
N HIS A 57 2.03 -17.93 -6.76
CA HIS A 57 2.42 -19.04 -5.89
C HIS A 57 2.75 -18.46 -4.51
N PHE A 58 2.03 -18.90 -3.48
CA PHE A 58 2.30 -18.49 -2.09
C PHE A 58 3.11 -19.56 -1.39
N VAL A 59 4.26 -19.16 -0.81
CA VAL A 59 5.12 -20.02 0.01
C VAL A 59 5.07 -19.56 1.44
N LEU A 60 4.43 -20.34 2.30
CA LEU A 60 4.23 -19.97 3.70
C LEU A 60 5.27 -20.62 4.61
N HIS A 61 6.16 -19.83 5.19
CA HIS A 61 7.15 -20.27 6.16
C HIS A 61 6.59 -20.21 7.59
N LEU A 62 6.23 -21.35 8.15
CA LEU A 62 5.73 -21.48 9.52
C LEU A 62 6.80 -21.99 10.47
N GLY A 63 6.84 -21.44 11.67
CA GLY A 63 7.78 -21.89 12.71
C GLY A 63 7.96 -20.86 13.83
N GLY A 64 8.58 -21.27 14.93
CA GLY A 64 8.94 -20.39 16.04
C GLY A 64 9.98 -19.33 15.67
N THR A 65 10.42 -18.53 16.64
CA THR A 65 11.55 -17.61 16.48
C THR A 65 12.84 -18.38 16.18
N ASN A 66 13.76 -17.79 15.44
CA ASN A 66 15.08 -18.35 15.09
C ASN A 66 15.04 -19.70 14.34
N THR A 67 13.98 -19.99 13.59
CA THR A 67 13.89 -21.20 12.76
C THR A 67 14.36 -21.01 11.32
N GLY A 68 14.96 -19.85 11.01
CA GLY A 68 15.53 -19.58 9.67
C GLY A 68 14.52 -19.12 8.61
N LYS A 69 13.29 -18.75 9.00
CA LYS A 69 12.26 -18.26 8.04
C LYS A 69 12.75 -17.07 7.22
N THR A 70 13.19 -16.03 7.89
CA THR A 70 13.70 -14.81 7.26
C THR A 70 14.94 -15.10 6.40
N TYR A 71 15.84 -15.98 6.87
CA TYR A 71 16.99 -16.44 6.10
C TYR A 71 16.57 -17.11 4.77
N ALA A 72 15.58 -18.00 4.79
CA ALA A 72 15.07 -18.65 3.59
C ALA A 72 14.49 -17.63 2.60
N GLY A 73 13.75 -16.63 3.09
CA GLY A 73 13.25 -15.51 2.29
C GLY A 73 14.38 -14.73 1.61
N PHE A 74 15.45 -14.39 2.35
CA PHE A 74 16.63 -13.73 1.77
C PHE A 74 17.35 -14.58 0.73
N GLN A 75 17.51 -15.89 0.97
CA GLN A 75 18.12 -16.76 -0.03
C GLN A 75 17.30 -16.77 -1.33
N ARG A 76 15.99 -16.73 -1.22
CA ARG A 76 15.12 -16.68 -2.40
C ARG A 76 15.19 -15.33 -3.12
N LEU A 77 15.22 -14.21 -2.40
CA LEU A 77 15.41 -12.88 -2.97
C LEU A 77 16.74 -12.77 -3.73
N LYS A 78 17.85 -13.23 -3.14
CA LYS A 78 19.18 -13.20 -3.77
C LYS A 78 19.24 -13.96 -5.11
N GLN A 79 18.36 -14.92 -5.32
CA GLN A 79 18.30 -15.71 -6.57
C GLN A 79 17.34 -15.10 -7.60
N ALA A 80 16.52 -14.14 -7.21
CA ALA A 80 15.56 -13.48 -8.09
C ALA A 80 16.23 -12.36 -8.91
N ARG A 81 15.69 -12.05 -10.09
CA ARG A 81 16.13 -10.89 -10.88
C ARG A 81 15.62 -9.59 -10.31
N SER A 82 14.45 -9.63 -9.70
CA SER A 82 13.87 -8.50 -8.98
C SER A 82 13.08 -8.98 -7.77
N GLY A 83 13.06 -8.18 -6.71
CA GLY A 83 12.37 -8.60 -5.51
C GLY A 83 12.00 -7.47 -4.57
N VAL A 84 11.06 -7.75 -3.68
CA VAL A 84 10.69 -6.84 -2.58
C VAL A 84 10.69 -7.59 -1.26
N TYR A 85 11.29 -6.97 -0.25
CA TYR A 85 11.20 -7.39 1.14
C TYR A 85 10.37 -6.39 1.92
N LEU A 86 9.30 -6.85 2.54
CA LEU A 86 8.39 -6.02 3.32
C LEU A 86 8.54 -6.33 4.80
N ALA A 87 8.99 -5.33 5.55
CA ALA A 87 9.26 -5.42 6.97
C ALA A 87 8.19 -4.70 7.81
N PRO A 88 8.00 -5.12 9.08
CA PRO A 88 7.13 -4.42 10.02
C PRO A 88 7.73 -3.12 10.56
N LEU A 89 9.05 -2.99 10.56
CA LEU A 89 9.79 -1.88 11.15
C LEU A 89 10.85 -1.37 10.18
N ARG A 90 11.09 -0.05 10.24
CA ARG A 90 12.13 0.62 9.45
C ARG A 90 13.51 -0.03 9.63
N LEU A 91 13.91 -0.31 10.87
CA LEU A 91 15.21 -0.94 11.14
C LEU A 91 15.36 -2.30 10.46
N LEU A 92 14.30 -3.10 10.42
CA LEU A 92 14.34 -4.39 9.73
C LEU A 92 14.38 -4.24 8.20
N ALA A 93 13.77 -3.19 7.66
CA ALA A 93 13.91 -2.87 6.23
C ALA A 93 15.34 -2.43 5.90
N LEU A 94 15.98 -1.63 6.76
CA LEU A 94 17.37 -1.24 6.61
C LEU A 94 18.33 -2.44 6.69
N GLU A 95 18.18 -3.30 7.69
CA GLU A 95 18.97 -4.53 7.81
C GLU A 95 18.80 -5.44 6.59
N ALA A 96 17.59 -5.49 6.04
CA ALA A 96 17.30 -6.24 4.83
C ALA A 96 18.03 -5.66 3.61
N GLN A 97 18.01 -4.34 3.45
CA GLN A 97 18.77 -3.66 2.41
C GLN A 97 20.27 -3.96 2.54
N GLU A 98 20.84 -3.77 3.72
CA GLU A 98 22.27 -4.03 3.98
C GLU A 98 22.65 -5.48 3.64
N THR A 99 21.81 -6.45 4.09
CA THR A 99 22.03 -7.89 3.82
C THR A 99 22.01 -8.21 2.32
N LEU A 100 21.18 -7.54 1.53
CA LEU A 100 21.12 -7.72 0.07
C LEU A 100 22.31 -7.04 -0.61
N LEU A 101 22.65 -5.83 -0.21
CA LEU A 101 23.83 -5.10 -0.74
C LEU A 101 25.14 -5.84 -0.46
N GLU A 102 25.35 -6.37 0.74
CA GLU A 102 26.50 -7.19 1.10
C GLU A 102 26.61 -8.46 0.24
N ALA A 103 25.47 -8.98 -0.21
CA ALA A 103 25.40 -10.13 -1.12
C ALA A 103 25.58 -9.73 -2.60
N GLY A 104 25.84 -8.46 -2.91
CA GLY A 104 26.00 -7.95 -4.27
C GLY A 104 24.70 -7.76 -5.03
N VAL A 105 23.58 -7.65 -4.33
CA VAL A 105 22.25 -7.39 -4.91
C VAL A 105 21.90 -5.92 -4.72
N ASP A 106 21.70 -5.20 -5.83
CA ASP A 106 21.29 -3.79 -5.78
C ASP A 106 19.88 -3.66 -5.18
N CYS A 107 19.78 -2.93 -4.06
CA CYS A 107 18.56 -2.82 -3.28
C CYS A 107 18.31 -1.39 -2.83
N SER A 108 17.14 -0.85 -3.16
CA SER A 108 16.64 0.42 -2.64
C SER A 108 15.98 0.26 -1.28
N LEU A 109 15.96 1.36 -0.51
CA LEU A 109 15.21 1.44 0.75
C LEU A 109 14.04 2.42 0.59
N THR A 110 12.85 1.99 1.01
CA THR A 110 11.67 2.86 1.03
C THR A 110 10.96 2.74 2.37
N THR A 111 11.08 3.78 3.20
CA THR A 111 10.42 3.86 4.50
C THR A 111 9.58 5.13 4.61
N GLY A 112 8.93 5.36 5.77
CA GLY A 112 8.18 6.60 6.00
C GLY A 112 9.03 7.87 6.02
N GLU A 113 10.31 7.75 6.33
CA GLU A 113 11.23 8.87 6.55
C GLU A 113 12.38 8.93 5.54
N GLU A 114 12.71 7.80 4.93
CA GLU A 114 13.81 7.67 3.98
C GLU A 114 13.35 6.99 2.70
N GLU A 115 13.77 7.55 1.59
CA GLU A 115 13.66 6.95 0.28
C GLU A 115 15.03 7.05 -0.39
N ASP A 116 15.76 5.94 -0.38
CA ASP A 116 17.02 5.78 -1.12
C ASP A 116 16.74 4.88 -2.32
N SER A 117 16.42 5.51 -3.44
CA SER A 117 16.16 4.81 -4.70
C SER A 117 17.21 5.19 -5.72
N ARG A 118 17.86 4.19 -6.29
CA ARG A 118 18.78 4.33 -7.42
C ARG A 118 18.10 3.86 -8.68
N THR A 119 18.43 4.46 -9.80
CA THR A 119 17.79 4.19 -11.10
C THR A 119 17.91 2.73 -11.55
N TRP A 120 18.82 1.97 -10.97
CA TRP A 120 19.17 0.59 -11.36
C TRP A 120 18.80 -0.47 -10.32
N ASP A 121 18.16 -0.09 -9.23
CA ASP A 121 17.85 -1.02 -8.16
C ASP A 121 16.87 -2.08 -8.63
N THR A 122 17.30 -3.34 -8.54
CA THR A 122 16.49 -4.50 -8.90
C THR A 122 15.57 -4.93 -7.75
N HIS A 123 16.03 -4.73 -6.52
CA HIS A 123 15.32 -5.09 -5.30
C HIS A 123 14.92 -3.86 -4.50
N THR A 124 13.93 -4.03 -3.64
CA THR A 124 13.46 -2.99 -2.71
C THR A 124 13.25 -3.59 -1.33
N ALA A 125 13.84 -2.99 -0.32
CA ALA A 125 13.49 -3.23 1.08
C ALA A 125 12.59 -2.09 1.55
N ALA A 126 11.43 -2.41 2.10
CA ALA A 126 10.45 -1.39 2.48
C ALA A 126 9.67 -1.79 3.73
N THR A 127 9.06 -0.81 4.40
CA THR A 127 7.99 -1.13 5.35
C THR A 127 6.72 -1.53 4.60
N ALA A 128 5.91 -2.40 5.20
CA ALA A 128 4.71 -2.95 4.53
C ALA A 128 3.76 -1.86 4.00
N GLU A 129 3.68 -0.72 4.69
CA GLU A 129 2.87 0.44 4.29
C GLU A 129 3.38 1.13 3.02
N LYS A 130 4.67 0.97 2.70
CA LYS A 130 5.35 1.65 1.59
C LYS A 130 5.50 0.78 0.34
N LEU A 131 4.87 -0.39 0.29
CA LEU A 131 4.84 -1.20 -0.91
C LEU A 131 4.36 -0.39 -2.13
N ASP A 132 5.19 -0.34 -3.18
CA ASP A 132 4.76 0.18 -4.48
C ASP A 132 3.89 -0.87 -5.19
N MET A 133 2.59 -0.57 -5.27
CA MET A 133 1.58 -1.44 -5.89
C MET A 133 1.61 -1.43 -7.42
N ARG A 134 2.45 -0.61 -8.04
CA ARG A 134 2.57 -0.50 -9.50
C ARG A 134 3.78 -1.23 -10.03
N ARG A 135 4.74 -1.52 -9.16
CA ARG A 135 5.98 -2.19 -9.54
C ARG A 135 5.79 -3.71 -9.53
N TYR A 136 6.26 -4.35 -10.60
CA TYR A 136 6.32 -5.80 -10.69
C TYR A 136 7.62 -6.32 -10.08
N TYR A 137 7.53 -7.41 -9.33
CA TYR A 137 8.65 -8.12 -8.72
C TYR A 137 8.58 -9.60 -9.07
N ASP A 138 9.72 -10.24 -9.31
CA ASP A 138 9.75 -11.69 -9.49
C ASP A 138 9.43 -12.44 -8.19
N VAL A 139 9.88 -11.90 -7.05
CA VAL A 139 9.66 -12.46 -5.71
C VAL A 139 9.26 -11.35 -4.73
N ALA A 140 8.26 -11.60 -3.92
CA ALA A 140 7.89 -10.74 -2.79
C ALA A 140 8.00 -11.52 -1.48
N VAL A 141 8.79 -11.03 -0.55
CA VAL A 141 8.86 -11.55 0.82
C VAL A 141 8.13 -10.61 1.76
N ILE A 142 7.11 -11.12 2.42
CA ILE A 142 6.31 -10.38 3.39
C ILE A 142 6.60 -10.95 4.77
N ASP A 143 7.40 -10.23 5.55
CA ASP A 143 7.78 -10.66 6.88
C ASP A 143 6.70 -10.37 7.91
N GLU A 144 6.73 -11.11 9.03
CA GLU A 144 5.79 -10.96 10.15
C GLU A 144 4.31 -10.95 9.73
N CYS A 145 3.91 -11.91 8.88
CA CYS A 145 2.55 -12.01 8.32
C CYS A 145 1.43 -12.00 9.37
N GLN A 146 1.71 -12.39 10.62
CA GLN A 146 0.73 -12.34 11.71
C GLN A 146 0.28 -10.91 12.03
N MET A 147 1.03 -9.89 11.60
CA MET A 147 0.63 -8.48 11.71
C MET A 147 -0.67 -8.16 10.95
N ILE A 148 -1.15 -9.04 10.10
CA ILE A 148 -2.49 -8.91 9.47
C ILE A 148 -3.61 -8.77 10.50
N SER A 149 -3.43 -9.31 11.71
CA SER A 149 -4.39 -9.20 12.82
C SER A 149 -4.26 -7.91 13.63
N ASP A 150 -3.27 -7.07 13.37
CA ASP A 150 -3.10 -5.79 14.07
C ASP A 150 -4.20 -4.81 13.69
N GLY A 151 -4.89 -4.24 14.72
CA GLY A 151 -6.06 -3.37 14.51
C GLY A 151 -5.75 -2.03 13.84
N GLN A 152 -4.50 -1.58 13.86
CA GLN A 152 -4.07 -0.31 13.27
C GLN A 152 -3.29 -0.48 11.98
N ARG A 153 -2.41 -1.49 11.90
CA ARG A 153 -1.47 -1.68 10.80
C ARG A 153 -1.78 -2.88 9.90
N GLY A 154 -2.69 -3.77 10.32
CA GLY A 154 -3.00 -5.02 9.60
C GLY A 154 -3.47 -4.80 8.16
N TYR A 155 -4.03 -3.62 7.85
CA TYR A 155 -4.41 -3.25 6.49
C TYR A 155 -3.22 -3.28 5.50
N ALA A 156 -2.00 -2.94 5.96
CA ALA A 156 -0.81 -2.92 5.11
C ALA A 156 -0.43 -4.34 4.69
N TRP A 157 -0.50 -5.32 5.60
CA TRP A 157 -0.27 -6.73 5.27
C TRP A 157 -1.36 -7.30 4.37
N THR A 158 -2.63 -6.99 4.65
CA THR A 158 -3.74 -7.36 3.76
C THR A 158 -3.51 -6.83 2.35
N ARG A 159 -3.16 -5.56 2.23
CA ARG A 159 -2.85 -4.91 0.96
C ARG A 159 -1.65 -5.56 0.27
N ALA A 160 -0.58 -5.85 1.00
CA ALA A 160 0.62 -6.48 0.46
C ALA A 160 0.32 -7.90 -0.05
N ILE A 161 -0.32 -8.74 0.76
CA ILE A 161 -0.66 -10.11 0.40
C ILE A 161 -1.59 -10.18 -0.82
N LEU A 162 -2.61 -9.32 -0.85
CA LEU A 162 -3.61 -9.35 -1.93
C LEU A 162 -3.13 -8.64 -3.20
N GLY A 163 -2.31 -7.61 -3.07
CA GLY A 163 -2.08 -6.65 -4.13
C GLY A 163 -0.66 -6.56 -4.68
N VAL A 164 0.36 -7.16 -4.04
CA VAL A 164 1.71 -7.15 -4.59
C VAL A 164 1.74 -7.80 -5.98
N LEU A 165 2.37 -7.13 -6.94
CA LEU A 165 2.52 -7.64 -8.29
C LEU A 165 3.74 -8.58 -8.36
N SER A 166 3.56 -9.80 -7.91
CA SER A 166 4.60 -10.82 -7.89
C SER A 166 4.00 -12.21 -8.15
N PRO A 167 4.64 -13.05 -8.99
CA PRO A 167 4.21 -14.44 -9.20
C PRO A 167 4.57 -15.34 -8.01
N GLU A 168 5.54 -14.96 -7.17
CA GLU A 168 5.94 -15.71 -5.98
C GLU A 168 5.92 -14.82 -4.74
N VAL A 169 5.15 -15.20 -3.73
CA VAL A 169 4.94 -14.44 -2.51
C VAL A 169 5.17 -15.34 -1.30
#